data_e1eea71d9862df724644bc807fb648eb
#
_entry.id   e1eea71d9862df724644bc807fb648eb
#
_cell.length_a   1.000
_cell.length_b   1.000
_cell.length_c   1.000
_cell.angle_alpha   90.00
_cell.angle_beta   90.00
_cell.angle_gamma   90.00
#
_symmetry.space_group_name_H-M   'P 1'
#
loop_
_entity.id
_entity.type
_entity.pdbx_description
1 polymer ?
#
loop_
_entity_poly.entity_id
_entity_poly.type
_entity_poly.pdbx_seq_one_letter_code
_entity_poly.pdbx_strand_id
1 'polypeptide(L)'
;EKGWEKEVLKNYSEEDLLRNWADILFENNRDIDRLNDYPLTDGEMQQILEQIETLRTPLKLNGFINGKSVSIVRDNPDDKLHFGKEISLKIYDRREIAAGQSRYQIVQQPKFPTKSSVLNDRRGDLMLLINGMPVIHIELKKSGVPVSKAYHQIEKYSREGVFSGLFSLVQIFVAMEPDETVYFANPGPDGKFNSDYYFHWADYNNEPINEWDKIAS
;
A
#
# COMPACT_ATOMS: atom_id res chain seq x y z
N GLU A 1 8.17 -19.15 3.43
CA GLU A 1 7.76 -18.49 4.67
C GLU A 1 8.70 -17.34 5.07
N LYS A 2 8.95 -16.41 4.16
CA LYS A 2 9.95 -15.32 4.30
C LYS A 2 9.39 -14.09 5.04
N GLY A 3 8.68 -14.27 6.18
CA GLY A 3 8.10 -13.18 6.96
C GLY A 3 6.69 -12.74 6.53
N TRP A 4 6.12 -13.33 5.48
CA TRP A 4 4.75 -13.07 5.07
C TRP A 4 3.74 -13.76 5.99
N GLU A 5 2.65 -13.08 6.29
CA GLU A 5 1.54 -13.67 7.01
C GLU A 5 0.94 -14.83 6.19
N LYS A 6 0.52 -15.90 6.89
CA LYS A 6 -0.06 -17.08 6.23
C LYS A 6 -1.46 -16.83 5.69
N GLU A 7 -2.18 -15.91 6.31
CA GLU A 7 -3.52 -15.53 5.90
C GLU A 7 -3.45 -14.52 4.76
N VAL A 8 -4.16 -14.83 3.67
CA VAL A 8 -4.33 -13.93 2.53
C VAL A 8 -5.64 -13.18 2.70
N LEU A 9 -5.55 -11.85 2.77
CA LEU A 9 -6.72 -10.98 2.80
C LEU A 9 -7.42 -11.02 1.43
N LYS A 10 -8.75 -11.24 1.41
CA LYS A 10 -9.47 -11.44 0.13
C LYS A 10 -10.60 -10.44 -0.03
N ASN A 11 -10.64 -9.81 -1.21
CA ASN A 11 -11.72 -8.88 -1.59
C ASN A 11 -11.88 -7.68 -0.65
N TYR A 12 -10.81 -7.26 0.02
CA TYR A 12 -10.84 -6.12 0.92
C TYR A 12 -11.13 -4.82 0.16
N SER A 13 -12.06 -4.04 0.69
CA SER A 13 -12.30 -2.66 0.28
C SER A 13 -11.25 -1.72 0.91
N GLU A 14 -11.25 -0.45 0.49
CA GLU A 14 -10.42 0.56 1.14
C GLU A 14 -10.72 0.67 2.65
N GLU A 15 -11.99 0.61 3.03
CA GLU A 15 -12.43 0.62 4.43
C GLU A 15 -11.89 -0.56 5.22
N ASP A 16 -11.93 -1.78 4.64
CA ASP A 16 -11.37 -2.98 5.29
C ASP A 16 -9.84 -2.85 5.47
N LEU A 17 -9.15 -2.29 4.46
CA LEU A 17 -7.70 -2.04 4.54
C LEU A 17 -7.36 -0.96 5.56
N LEU A 18 -8.18 0.08 5.68
CA LEU A 18 -8.00 1.12 6.70
C LEU A 18 -8.17 0.56 8.11
N ARG A 19 -9.16 -0.32 8.33
CA ARG A 19 -9.31 -1.02 9.62
C ARG A 19 -8.10 -1.90 9.92
N ASN A 20 -7.67 -2.71 8.95
CA ASN A 20 -6.47 -3.53 9.11
C ASN A 20 -5.23 -2.68 9.46
N TRP A 21 -5.08 -1.52 8.84
CA TRP A 21 -3.99 -0.60 9.17
C TRP A 21 -4.15 0.05 10.54
N ALA A 22 -5.37 0.46 10.92
CA ALA A 22 -5.67 1.00 12.24
C ALA A 22 -5.33 0.00 13.36
N ASP A 23 -5.66 -1.28 13.18
CA ASP A 23 -5.33 -2.35 14.13
C ASP A 23 -3.82 -2.52 14.27
N ILE A 24 -3.07 -2.49 13.17
CA ILE A 24 -1.60 -2.58 13.19
C ILE A 24 -0.99 -1.35 13.86
N LEU A 25 -1.48 -0.16 13.54
CA LEU A 25 -1.03 1.08 14.19
C LEU A 25 -1.32 1.05 15.69
N PHE A 26 -2.50 0.55 16.08
CA PHE A 26 -2.86 0.41 17.48
C PHE A 26 -1.91 -0.56 18.20
N GLU A 27 -1.66 -1.74 17.64
CA GLU A 27 -0.73 -2.71 18.23
C GLU A 27 0.68 -2.13 18.44
N ASN A 28 1.15 -1.31 17.50
CA ASN A 28 2.47 -0.69 17.54
C ASN A 28 2.55 0.54 18.46
N ASN A 29 1.42 1.07 18.91
CA ASN A 29 1.34 2.35 19.65
C ASN A 29 0.49 2.26 20.93
N ARG A 30 0.36 1.09 21.56
CA ARG A 30 -0.46 0.88 22.76
C ARG A 30 0.05 1.57 24.01
N ASP A 31 1.29 2.07 23.99
CA ASP A 31 1.92 2.70 25.13
C ASP A 31 1.11 3.89 25.69
N ILE A 32 1.29 4.14 27.00
CA ILE A 32 0.54 5.17 27.71
C ILE A 32 0.80 6.59 27.20
N ASP A 33 1.95 6.84 26.61
CA ASP A 33 2.33 8.13 26.02
C ASP A 33 1.85 8.30 24.56
N ARG A 34 1.12 7.32 24.02
CA ARG A 34 0.57 7.29 22.66
C ARG A 34 -0.95 7.02 22.66
N LEU A 35 -1.35 5.80 22.40
CA LEU A 35 -2.78 5.42 22.35
C LEU A 35 -3.36 4.97 23.68
N ASN A 36 -2.52 4.81 24.72
CA ASN A 36 -2.96 4.47 26.08
C ASN A 36 -3.92 3.27 26.13
N ASP A 37 -3.64 2.27 25.31
CA ASP A 37 -4.45 1.05 25.16
C ASP A 37 -5.90 1.27 24.67
N TYR A 38 -6.19 2.41 24.06
CA TYR A 38 -7.46 2.69 23.39
C TYR A 38 -7.27 2.73 21.87
N PRO A 39 -8.08 1.98 21.08
CA PRO A 39 -7.91 1.89 19.62
C PRO A 39 -8.10 3.24 18.94
N LEU A 40 -7.63 3.32 17.70
CA LEU A 40 -7.88 4.44 16.81
C LEU A 40 -9.35 4.48 16.40
N THR A 41 -9.86 5.69 16.26
CA THR A 41 -11.20 5.94 15.71
C THR A 41 -11.14 6.13 14.19
N ASP A 42 -12.29 6.07 13.52
CA ASP A 42 -12.40 6.39 12.10
C ASP A 42 -11.98 7.86 11.83
N GLY A 43 -12.29 8.79 12.75
CA GLY A 43 -11.90 10.19 12.65
C GLY A 43 -10.38 10.37 12.70
N GLU A 44 -9.69 9.63 13.55
CA GLU A 44 -8.23 9.64 13.65
C GLU A 44 -7.57 9.05 12.41
N MET A 45 -8.13 7.98 11.85
CA MET A 45 -7.67 7.43 10.57
C MET A 45 -7.90 8.40 9.40
N GLN A 46 -9.01 9.14 9.43
CA GLN A 46 -9.29 10.18 8.44
C GLN A 46 -8.25 11.31 8.51
N GLN A 47 -7.82 11.74 9.69
CA GLN A 47 -6.74 12.72 9.84
C GLN A 47 -5.43 12.25 9.19
N ILE A 48 -5.12 10.94 9.27
CA ILE A 48 -3.95 10.37 8.60
C ILE A 48 -4.11 10.40 7.09
N LEU A 49 -5.28 10.02 6.57
CA LEU A 49 -5.57 10.07 5.13
C LEU A 49 -5.46 11.49 4.56
N GLU A 50 -5.97 12.48 5.26
CA GLU A 50 -5.89 13.88 4.86
C GLU A 50 -4.42 14.34 4.75
N GLN A 51 -3.55 13.91 5.65
CA GLN A 51 -2.12 14.18 5.55
C GLN A 51 -1.50 13.51 4.31
N ILE A 52 -1.87 12.25 4.03
CA ILE A 52 -1.40 11.53 2.84
C ILE A 52 -1.84 12.24 1.55
N GLU A 53 -3.08 12.73 1.48
CA GLU A 53 -3.62 13.41 0.31
C GLU A 53 -2.87 14.71 -0.05
N THR A 54 -2.19 15.32 0.93
CA THR A 54 -1.31 16.48 0.67
C THR A 54 0.01 16.10 -0.01
N LEU A 55 0.37 14.81 0.01
CA LEU A 55 1.63 14.31 -0.50
C LEU A 55 1.52 13.99 -2.01
N ARG A 56 1.79 14.98 -2.85
CA ARG A 56 1.54 14.92 -4.29
C ARG A 56 2.66 14.30 -5.12
N THR A 57 3.81 14.00 -4.53
CA THR A 57 4.96 13.47 -5.27
C THR A 57 5.41 12.11 -4.73
N PRO A 58 5.96 11.22 -5.59
CA PRO A 58 6.50 9.93 -5.16
C PRO A 58 7.49 10.05 -4.00
N LEU A 59 8.37 11.06 -4.04
CA LEU A 59 9.35 11.28 -2.98
C LEU A 59 8.70 11.60 -1.62
N LYS A 60 7.64 12.41 -1.60
CA LYS A 60 6.92 12.74 -0.35
C LYS A 60 6.15 11.53 0.17
N LEU A 61 5.49 10.77 -0.70
CA LEU A 61 4.78 9.53 -0.34
C LEU A 61 5.75 8.48 0.20
N ASN A 62 6.90 8.30 -0.45
CA ASN A 62 7.96 7.44 0.05
C ASN A 62 8.48 7.92 1.41
N GLY A 63 8.66 9.24 1.57
CA GLY A 63 9.04 9.86 2.83
C GLY A 63 8.05 9.58 3.97
N PHE A 64 6.75 9.53 3.67
CA PHE A 64 5.72 9.14 4.64
C PHE A 64 5.85 7.67 5.05
N ILE A 65 5.92 6.75 4.07
CA ILE A 65 6.06 5.30 4.32
C ILE A 65 7.31 5.01 5.16
N ASN A 66 8.43 5.67 4.86
CA ASN A 66 9.68 5.55 5.59
C ASN A 66 9.78 6.52 6.78
N GLY A 67 8.74 7.30 7.03
CA GLY A 67 8.65 8.26 8.12
C GLY A 67 8.62 7.54 9.48
N LYS A 68 9.12 8.25 10.51
CA LYS A 68 9.15 7.67 11.85
C LYS A 68 7.78 7.74 12.53
N SER A 69 7.01 8.79 12.25
CA SER A 69 5.75 9.05 12.94
C SER A 69 4.81 9.95 12.15
N VAL A 70 3.53 9.86 12.47
CA VAL A 70 2.47 10.77 12.05
C VAL A 70 1.78 11.34 13.29
N SER A 71 1.44 12.63 13.27
CA SER A 71 0.69 13.26 14.35
C SER A 71 -0.81 13.22 14.07
N ILE A 72 -1.58 12.95 15.11
CA ILE A 72 -3.04 13.07 15.11
C ILE A 72 -3.52 13.81 16.33
N VAL A 73 -4.69 14.42 16.26
CA VAL A 73 -5.41 14.91 17.43
C VAL A 73 -6.32 13.80 17.93
N ARG A 74 -6.10 13.35 19.16
CA ARG A 74 -6.83 12.27 19.77
C ARG A 74 -8.31 12.62 19.94
N ASP A 75 -9.23 11.85 19.35
CA ASP A 75 -10.68 12.07 19.43
C ASP A 75 -11.45 10.92 20.11
N ASN A 76 -10.74 9.86 20.55
CA ASN A 76 -11.37 8.77 21.27
C ASN A 76 -11.79 9.23 22.69
N PRO A 77 -13.12 9.28 22.99
CA PRO A 77 -13.62 9.82 24.27
C PRO A 77 -13.30 8.95 25.47
N ASP A 78 -12.94 7.68 25.27
CA ASP A 78 -12.58 6.76 26.35
C ASP A 78 -11.14 7.03 26.83
N ASP A 79 -10.26 7.55 25.99
CA ASP A 79 -8.90 7.98 26.34
C ASP A 79 -8.90 9.37 26.95
N LYS A 80 -9.40 9.50 28.17
CA LYS A 80 -9.49 10.78 28.90
C LYS A 80 -8.12 11.47 29.10
N LEU A 81 -7.04 10.71 29.07
CA LEU A 81 -5.70 11.24 29.26
C LEU A 81 -5.24 12.09 28.06
N HIS A 82 -5.58 11.64 26.84
CA HIS A 82 -5.10 12.26 25.61
C HIS A 82 -6.20 12.96 24.79
N PHE A 83 -7.47 12.82 25.17
CA PHE A 83 -8.58 13.42 24.43
C PHE A 83 -8.31 14.90 24.11
N GLY A 84 -8.42 15.27 22.84
CA GLY A 84 -8.16 16.64 22.35
C GLY A 84 -6.69 17.03 22.29
N LYS A 85 -5.76 16.14 22.60
CA LYS A 85 -4.31 16.41 22.53
C LYS A 85 -3.72 15.84 21.25
N GLU A 86 -2.68 16.50 20.74
CA GLU A 86 -1.85 15.97 19.68
C GLU A 86 -0.97 14.84 20.23
N ILE A 87 -0.99 13.69 19.55
CA ILE A 87 -0.12 12.56 19.83
C ILE A 87 0.61 12.14 18.55
N SER A 88 1.80 11.56 18.73
CA SER A 88 2.62 11.06 17.62
C SER A 88 2.57 9.54 17.57
N LEU A 89 2.08 8.99 16.46
CA LEU A 89 2.03 7.58 16.19
C LEU A 89 3.26 7.13 15.42
N LYS A 90 3.85 6.04 15.83
CA LYS A 90 4.93 5.37 15.14
C LYS A 90 4.34 4.59 13.97
N ILE A 91 4.66 4.98 12.74
CA ILE A 91 4.21 4.28 11.52
C ILE A 91 5.16 3.13 11.21
N TYR A 92 6.47 3.36 11.39
CA TYR A 92 7.50 2.50 10.90
C TYR A 92 8.81 2.69 11.69
N ASP A 93 9.40 1.61 12.15
CA ASP A 93 10.72 1.64 12.77
C ASP A 93 11.71 0.80 11.97
N ARG A 94 12.73 1.45 11.40
CA ARG A 94 13.79 0.76 10.64
C ARG A 94 14.51 -0.32 11.45
N ARG A 95 14.58 -0.17 12.77
CA ARG A 95 15.19 -1.17 13.66
C ARG A 95 14.33 -2.42 13.75
N GLU A 96 13.01 -2.24 13.77
CA GLU A 96 12.04 -3.34 13.81
C GLU A 96 12.01 -4.12 12.51
N ILE A 97 12.22 -3.45 11.36
CA ILE A 97 12.34 -4.12 10.06
C ILE A 97 13.59 -4.98 10.02
N ALA A 98 14.72 -4.42 10.40
CA ALA A 98 15.99 -5.16 10.46
C ALA A 98 15.91 -6.34 11.44
N ALA A 99 15.04 -6.26 12.45
CA ALA A 99 14.74 -7.33 13.40
C ALA A 99 13.64 -8.30 12.93
N GLY A 100 13.06 -8.11 11.73
CA GLY A 100 12.00 -8.97 11.20
C GLY A 100 10.64 -8.78 11.87
N GLN A 101 10.40 -7.62 12.49
CA GLN A 101 9.13 -7.33 13.20
C GLN A 101 8.07 -6.66 12.31
N SER A 102 8.39 -6.34 11.07
CA SER A 102 7.39 -5.82 10.12
C SER A 102 6.39 -6.89 9.72
N ARG A 103 5.13 -6.48 9.60
CA ARG A 103 4.05 -7.33 9.09
C ARG A 103 3.99 -7.19 7.57
N TYR A 104 4.06 -8.31 6.88
CA TYR A 104 3.94 -8.40 5.42
C TYR A 104 2.67 -9.17 5.09
N GLN A 105 1.73 -8.53 4.39
CA GLN A 105 0.43 -9.10 4.07
C GLN A 105 0.20 -9.10 2.56
N ILE A 106 -0.54 -10.08 2.08
CA ILE A 106 -0.98 -10.18 0.69
C ILE A 106 -2.48 -9.96 0.65
N VAL A 107 -2.93 -9.05 -0.20
CA VAL A 107 -4.34 -8.84 -0.51
C VAL A 107 -4.62 -9.39 -1.90
N GLN A 108 -5.54 -10.33 -1.99
CA GLN A 108 -6.06 -10.86 -3.25
C GLN A 108 -7.34 -10.12 -3.62
N GLN A 109 -7.40 -9.65 -4.85
CA GLN A 109 -8.54 -8.93 -5.43
C GLN A 109 -9.00 -7.72 -4.58
N PRO A 110 -8.08 -6.77 -4.26
CA PRO A 110 -8.47 -5.54 -3.58
C PRO A 110 -9.55 -4.81 -4.38
N LYS A 111 -10.56 -4.29 -3.69
CA LYS A 111 -11.61 -3.47 -4.28
C LYS A 111 -11.22 -2.01 -4.18
N PHE A 112 -11.17 -1.34 -5.31
CA PHE A 112 -10.85 0.08 -5.36
C PHE A 112 -12.12 0.93 -5.28
N PRO A 113 -12.07 2.09 -4.61
CA PRO A 113 -13.20 3.01 -4.59
C PRO A 113 -13.45 3.56 -5.99
N THR A 114 -14.72 3.60 -6.40
CA THR A 114 -15.12 4.23 -7.66
C THR A 114 -15.60 5.66 -7.39
N LYS A 115 -14.95 6.63 -8.03
CA LYS A 115 -15.34 8.05 -7.93
C LYS A 115 -16.58 8.41 -8.79
N SER A 116 -17.11 7.47 -9.54
CA SER A 116 -18.23 7.67 -10.47
C SER A 116 -19.24 6.53 -10.33
N SER A 117 -20.51 6.89 -10.16
CA SER A 117 -21.62 5.92 -10.16
C SER A 117 -21.83 5.20 -11.51
N VAL A 118 -21.14 5.63 -12.55
CA VAL A 118 -21.20 5.05 -13.91
C VAL A 118 -20.10 4.01 -14.14
N LEU A 119 -19.03 4.04 -13.35
CA LEU A 119 -17.96 3.08 -13.46
C LEU A 119 -18.22 1.88 -12.55
N ASN A 120 -18.10 0.68 -13.10
CA ASN A 120 -18.12 -0.55 -12.31
C ASN A 120 -16.97 -0.55 -11.29
N ASP A 121 -17.17 -1.21 -10.16
CA ASP A 121 -16.14 -1.44 -9.17
C ASP A 121 -14.88 -1.99 -9.83
N ARG A 122 -13.77 -1.32 -9.59
CA ARG A 122 -12.46 -1.80 -10.04
C ARG A 122 -11.89 -2.75 -9.01
N ARG A 123 -11.27 -3.81 -9.51
CA ARG A 123 -10.53 -4.77 -8.68
C ARG A 123 -9.15 -4.93 -9.25
N GLY A 124 -8.15 -4.92 -8.37
CA GLY A 124 -6.82 -5.35 -8.71
C GLY A 124 -6.67 -6.87 -8.57
N ASP A 125 -5.55 -7.41 -9.00
CA ASP A 125 -5.29 -8.83 -8.82
C ASP A 125 -4.62 -9.09 -7.47
N LEU A 126 -3.48 -8.46 -7.19
CA LEU A 126 -2.76 -8.61 -5.92
C LEU A 126 -2.25 -7.26 -5.42
N MET A 127 -2.15 -7.14 -4.10
CA MET A 127 -1.52 -6.00 -3.44
C MET A 127 -0.69 -6.48 -2.25
N LEU A 128 0.52 -5.96 -2.12
CA LEU A 128 1.39 -6.27 -1.01
C LEU A 128 1.39 -5.10 -0.03
N LEU A 129 1.13 -5.44 1.25
CA LEU A 129 1.14 -4.47 2.33
C LEU A 129 2.37 -4.65 3.19
N ILE A 130 2.91 -3.53 3.67
CA ILE A 130 3.94 -3.48 4.70
C ILE A 130 3.38 -2.69 5.88
N ASN A 131 3.26 -3.33 7.03
CA ASN A 131 2.64 -2.76 8.22
C ASN A 131 1.26 -2.13 7.95
N GLY A 132 0.45 -2.81 7.14
CA GLY A 132 -0.89 -2.38 6.75
C GLY A 132 -0.96 -1.38 5.57
N MET A 133 0.16 -0.77 5.19
CA MET A 133 0.22 0.19 4.08
C MET A 133 0.37 -0.52 2.74
N PRO A 134 -0.43 -0.20 1.71
CA PRO A 134 -0.27 -0.73 0.37
C PRO A 134 0.98 -0.15 -0.29
N VAL A 135 1.95 -0.99 -0.63
CA VAL A 135 3.25 -0.56 -1.17
C VAL A 135 3.45 -1.03 -2.61
N ILE A 136 2.97 -2.23 -2.95
CA ILE A 136 3.13 -2.80 -4.29
C ILE A 136 1.77 -3.26 -4.79
N HIS A 137 1.43 -2.90 -6.02
CA HIS A 137 0.27 -3.43 -6.73
C HIS A 137 0.73 -4.26 -7.91
N ILE A 138 0.17 -5.47 -8.04
CA ILE A 138 0.51 -6.44 -9.07
C ILE A 138 -0.72 -6.72 -9.91
N GLU A 139 -0.58 -6.57 -11.21
CA GLU A 139 -1.61 -6.92 -12.19
C GLU A 139 -1.16 -8.13 -13.01
N LEU A 140 -2.02 -9.15 -13.07
CA LEU A 140 -1.70 -10.45 -13.67
C LEU A 140 -2.38 -10.62 -15.03
N LYS A 141 -1.70 -11.31 -15.94
CA LYS A 141 -2.28 -11.74 -17.21
C LYS A 141 -2.06 -13.24 -17.40
N LYS A 142 -2.91 -13.85 -18.21
CA LYS A 142 -2.77 -15.24 -18.60
C LYS A 142 -1.61 -15.40 -19.59
N SER A 143 -1.01 -16.59 -19.64
CA SER A 143 -0.03 -16.95 -20.67
C SER A 143 -0.54 -16.62 -22.07
N GLY A 144 0.34 -16.06 -22.90
CA GLY A 144 0.03 -15.60 -24.25
C GLY A 144 -0.67 -14.23 -24.34
N VAL A 145 -0.92 -13.58 -23.23
CA VAL A 145 -1.39 -12.17 -23.19
C VAL A 145 -0.20 -11.27 -22.89
N PRO A 146 0.20 -10.38 -23.80
CA PRO A 146 1.37 -9.52 -23.57
C PRO A 146 1.29 -8.76 -22.26
N VAL A 147 2.39 -8.70 -21.51
CA VAL A 147 2.50 -7.98 -20.22
C VAL A 147 2.15 -6.49 -20.36
N SER A 148 2.32 -5.92 -21.53
CA SER A 148 1.90 -4.54 -21.84
C SER A 148 0.40 -4.29 -21.62
N LYS A 149 -0.43 -5.33 -21.69
CA LYS A 149 -1.87 -5.22 -21.37
C LYS A 149 -2.08 -4.94 -19.87
N ALA A 150 -1.28 -5.55 -18.99
CA ALA A 150 -1.31 -5.26 -17.56
C ALA A 150 -0.81 -3.84 -17.29
N TYR A 151 0.28 -3.42 -17.92
CA TYR A 151 0.78 -2.05 -17.84
C TYR A 151 -0.30 -1.01 -18.20
N HIS A 152 -0.95 -1.17 -19.35
CA HIS A 152 -2.01 -0.24 -19.78
C HIS A 152 -3.25 -0.29 -18.89
N GLN A 153 -3.54 -1.41 -18.24
CA GLN A 153 -4.61 -1.50 -17.26
C GLN A 153 -4.29 -0.69 -16.02
N ILE A 154 -3.07 -0.78 -15.48
CA ILE A 154 -2.59 0.03 -14.36
C ILE A 154 -2.64 1.53 -14.71
N GLU A 155 -2.13 1.90 -15.90
CA GLU A 155 -2.18 3.28 -16.40
C GLU A 155 -3.63 3.80 -16.47
N LYS A 156 -4.56 2.98 -16.96
CA LYS A 156 -5.99 3.29 -17.00
C LYS A 156 -6.55 3.51 -15.59
N TYR A 157 -6.25 2.62 -14.64
CA TYR A 157 -6.67 2.76 -13.25
C TYR A 157 -6.16 4.05 -12.62
N SER A 158 -4.91 4.41 -12.88
CA SER A 158 -4.34 5.67 -12.42
C SER A 158 -5.09 6.89 -12.97
N ARG A 159 -5.40 6.90 -14.28
CA ARG A 159 -6.20 7.98 -14.91
C ARG A 159 -7.62 8.06 -14.36
N GLU A 160 -8.21 6.96 -13.94
CA GLU A 160 -9.52 6.89 -13.28
C GLU A 160 -9.47 7.31 -11.81
N GLY A 161 -8.28 7.63 -11.27
CA GLY A 161 -8.08 8.08 -9.91
C GLY A 161 -8.16 6.95 -8.86
N VAL A 162 -7.97 5.69 -9.29
CA VAL A 162 -7.98 4.51 -8.41
C VAL A 162 -6.89 4.60 -7.34
N PHE A 163 -5.71 5.10 -7.70
CA PHE A 163 -4.57 5.25 -6.78
C PHE A 163 -4.62 6.60 -6.05
N SER A 164 -5.67 6.79 -5.24
CA SER A 164 -5.89 7.96 -4.39
C SER A 164 -6.20 7.49 -2.96
N GLY A 165 -6.28 8.41 -1.99
CA GLY A 165 -6.48 8.05 -0.59
C GLY A 165 -5.39 7.10 -0.09
N LEU A 166 -5.78 6.01 0.54
CA LEU A 166 -4.85 4.97 1.01
C LEU A 166 -3.99 4.41 -0.14
N PHE A 167 -4.57 4.20 -1.32
CA PHE A 167 -3.87 3.60 -2.46
C PHE A 167 -2.84 4.52 -3.11
N SER A 168 -2.78 5.79 -2.76
CA SER A 168 -1.70 6.68 -3.20
C SER A 168 -0.34 6.27 -2.62
N LEU A 169 -0.32 5.47 -1.56
CA LEU A 169 0.90 4.93 -0.95
C LEU A 169 1.58 3.85 -1.79
N VAL A 170 0.92 3.31 -2.82
CA VAL A 170 1.54 2.35 -3.74
C VAL A 170 2.75 2.99 -4.41
N GLN A 171 3.93 2.40 -4.22
CA GLN A 171 5.20 2.90 -4.73
C GLN A 171 5.61 2.22 -6.04
N ILE A 172 5.30 0.94 -6.16
CA ILE A 172 5.73 0.10 -7.27
C ILE A 172 4.52 -0.60 -7.86
N PHE A 173 4.46 -0.59 -9.17
CA PHE A 173 3.57 -1.42 -9.96
C PHE A 173 4.33 -2.58 -10.56
N VAL A 174 3.71 -3.75 -10.59
CA VAL A 174 4.22 -4.94 -11.26
C VAL A 174 3.18 -5.41 -12.24
N ALA A 175 3.57 -5.61 -13.48
CA ALA A 175 2.78 -6.25 -14.51
C ALA A 175 3.41 -7.61 -14.80
N MET A 176 2.62 -8.68 -14.69
CA MET A 176 3.14 -10.04 -14.73
C MET A 176 2.25 -10.94 -15.57
N GLU A 177 2.87 -11.79 -16.36
CA GLU A 177 2.30 -12.99 -16.96
C GLU A 177 3.30 -14.14 -16.77
N PRO A 178 2.96 -15.42 -17.05
CA PRO A 178 3.83 -16.54 -16.69
C PRO A 178 5.27 -16.49 -17.22
N ASP A 179 5.47 -15.85 -18.37
CA ASP A 179 6.76 -15.84 -19.08
C ASP A 179 7.47 -14.46 -19.03
N GLU A 180 6.81 -13.43 -18.48
CA GLU A 180 7.39 -12.09 -18.40
C GLU A 180 6.89 -11.32 -17.17
N THR A 181 7.80 -10.68 -16.47
CA THR A 181 7.49 -9.76 -15.37
C THR A 181 8.25 -8.46 -15.54
N VAL A 182 7.49 -7.37 -15.44
CA VAL A 182 8.04 -6.02 -15.46
C VAL A 182 7.55 -5.22 -14.28
N TYR A 183 8.37 -4.26 -13.86
CA TYR A 183 8.03 -3.37 -12.76
C TYR A 183 8.38 -1.93 -13.11
N PHE A 184 7.66 -1.00 -12.51
CA PHE A 184 7.83 0.44 -12.72
C PHE A 184 7.33 1.22 -11.51
N ALA A 185 7.86 2.41 -11.33
CA ALA A 185 7.48 3.27 -10.22
C ALA A 185 6.08 3.89 -10.45
N ASN A 186 5.34 4.10 -9.36
CA ASN A 186 4.16 4.94 -9.38
C ASN A 186 4.60 6.40 -9.61
N PRO A 187 4.15 7.06 -10.68
CA PRO A 187 4.52 8.44 -10.94
C PRO A 187 3.88 9.46 -9.99
N GLY A 188 2.96 8.99 -9.13
CA GLY A 188 2.17 9.83 -8.26
C GLY A 188 1.01 10.52 -8.97
N PRO A 189 0.16 11.26 -8.21
CA PRO A 189 -1.09 11.81 -8.73
C PRO A 189 -0.89 12.88 -9.83
N ASP A 190 0.24 13.56 -9.85
CA ASP A 190 0.58 14.60 -10.83
C ASP A 190 1.58 14.12 -11.90
N GLY A 191 2.05 12.87 -11.78
CA GLY A 191 3.03 12.29 -12.69
C GLY A 191 2.40 11.64 -13.93
N LYS A 192 3.26 11.29 -14.87
CA LYS A 192 2.86 10.57 -16.10
C LYS A 192 3.59 9.25 -16.19
N PHE A 193 2.87 8.22 -16.60
CA PHE A 193 3.47 6.97 -16.98
C PHE A 193 4.37 7.14 -18.20
N ASN A 194 5.54 6.49 -18.15
CA ASN A 194 6.46 6.45 -19.28
C ASN A 194 7.02 5.04 -19.40
N SER A 195 6.75 4.38 -20.51
CA SER A 195 7.22 3.02 -20.79
C SER A 195 8.74 2.89 -20.88
N ASP A 196 9.47 4.00 -21.06
CA ASP A 196 10.95 3.99 -21.05
C ASP A 196 11.52 3.70 -19.65
N TYR A 197 10.70 3.82 -18.58
CA TYR A 197 11.05 3.53 -17.19
C TYR A 197 10.35 2.27 -16.66
N TYR A 198 10.20 1.31 -17.50
CA TYR A 198 9.63 0.02 -17.25
C TYR A 198 10.74 -1.04 -17.38
N PHE A 199 10.98 -1.78 -16.34
CA PHE A 199 12.14 -2.66 -16.23
C PHE A 199 11.69 -4.10 -16.12
N HIS A 200 12.41 -5.00 -16.83
CA HIS A 200 12.22 -6.43 -16.67
C HIS A 200 12.77 -6.89 -15.32
N TRP A 201 12.09 -7.84 -14.70
CA TRP A 201 12.65 -8.53 -13.55
C TRP A 201 13.80 -9.38 -14.02
N ALA A 202 14.96 -9.21 -13.42
CA ALA A 202 16.20 -9.83 -13.85
C ALA A 202 16.98 -10.40 -12.67
N ASP A 203 17.87 -11.34 -12.95
CA ASP A 203 18.84 -11.83 -11.97
C ASP A 203 19.96 -10.80 -11.72
N TYR A 204 20.93 -11.15 -10.85
CA TYR A 204 22.02 -10.24 -10.51
C TYR A 204 23.03 -10.02 -11.66
N ASN A 205 22.98 -10.83 -12.74
CA ASN A 205 23.74 -10.62 -13.96
C ASN A 205 22.99 -9.76 -15.00
N ASN A 206 21.82 -9.24 -14.63
CA ASN A 206 20.89 -8.50 -15.48
C ASN A 206 20.28 -9.36 -16.61
N GLU A 207 20.21 -10.68 -16.44
CA GLU A 207 19.49 -11.57 -17.35
C GLU A 207 18.01 -11.63 -16.94
N PRO A 208 17.06 -11.39 -17.85
CA PRO A 208 15.62 -11.45 -17.55
C PRO A 208 15.20 -12.81 -16.99
N ILE A 209 14.45 -12.80 -15.90
CA ILE A 209 13.84 -14.01 -15.35
C ILE A 209 12.48 -14.19 -16.02
N ASN A 210 12.38 -15.20 -16.89
CA ASN A 210 11.22 -15.47 -17.71
C ASN A 210 10.26 -16.52 -17.13
N GLU A 211 10.36 -16.81 -15.83
CA GLU A 211 9.52 -17.76 -15.13
C GLU A 211 9.08 -17.17 -13.81
N TRP A 212 7.79 -16.93 -13.63
CA TRP A 212 7.24 -16.24 -12.45
C TRP A 212 7.53 -16.96 -11.13
N ASP A 213 7.63 -18.29 -11.13
CA ASP A 213 7.92 -19.11 -9.95
C ASP A 213 9.36 -18.90 -9.45
N LYS A 214 10.28 -18.56 -10.33
CA LYS A 214 11.66 -18.18 -9.96
C LYS A 214 11.73 -16.79 -9.34
N ILE A 215 10.79 -15.91 -9.65
CA ILE A 215 10.70 -14.56 -9.05
C ILE A 215 10.18 -14.67 -7.61
N ALA A 216 9.28 -15.62 -7.37
CA ALA A 216 8.65 -15.82 -6.06
C ALA A 216 9.48 -16.70 -5.10
N SER A 217 10.56 -17.30 -5.55
CA SER A 217 11.46 -18.15 -4.76
C SER A 217 12.60 -17.33 -4.13
#